data_17bfaa1d12a74f7dd61a4109b3e1556a
#
_entry.id   17bfaa1d12a74f7dd61a4109b3e1556a
#
_cell.length_a   1.000
_cell.length_b   1.000
_cell.length_c   1.000
_cell.angle_alpha   90.00
_cell.angle_beta   90.00
_cell.angle_gamma   90.00
#
_symmetry.space_group_name_H-M   'P 1'
#
loop_
_entity.id
_entity.type
_entity.pdbx_description
1 polymer ?
#
loop_
_entity_poly.entity_id
_entity_poly.type
_entity_poly.pdbx_seq_one_letter_code
_entity_poly.pdbx_strand_id
1 'polypeptide(L)'
;DFRNYTYVKYGRAVIEQPRRAAFQIFDQQVLHLLREEYRIREVTKAEDATLEGLARKLEIDVDGFVRTVRGFNAAVQPGTFNPAIKDGKGTRGIAPPKSNWALPLEAPQYVGFAVTTGITFTFGGLKITGEAQVVDCEQRPIPGLFAAGELVGGLFYHNYPGGAGLMAGSVFGRIAGRAAAAAAGRS
;
A
#
# COMPACT_ATOMS: atom_id res chain seq x y z
N ASP A 1 -2.80 -3.17 10.46
CA ASP A 1 -1.43 -3.48 10.06
C ASP A 1 -1.39 -4.33 8.79
N PHE A 2 -0.22 -4.52 8.20
CA PHE A 2 -0.01 -5.25 6.95
C PHE A 2 -0.48 -6.71 6.96
N ARG A 3 -0.69 -7.30 8.10
CA ARG A 3 -1.24 -8.64 8.20
C ARG A 3 -2.70 -8.69 7.78
N ASN A 4 -3.45 -7.65 8.13
CA ASN A 4 -4.89 -7.57 7.91
C ASN A 4 -5.25 -6.68 6.71
N TYR A 5 -4.35 -5.74 6.35
CA TYR A 5 -4.54 -4.77 5.29
C TYR A 5 -3.34 -4.75 4.36
N THR A 6 -3.61 -4.86 3.08
CA THR A 6 -2.62 -4.70 2.01
C THR A 6 -2.75 -3.30 1.39
N TYR A 7 -1.90 -2.98 0.42
CA TYR A 7 -1.90 -1.68 -0.27
C TYR A 7 -3.28 -1.28 -0.79
N VAL A 8 -4.01 -2.21 -1.42
CA VAL A 8 -5.35 -1.94 -1.98
C VAL A 8 -6.34 -1.55 -0.87
N LYS A 9 -6.32 -2.25 0.25
CA LYS A 9 -7.21 -1.95 1.38
C LYS A 9 -6.88 -0.61 2.04
N TYR A 10 -5.59 -0.29 2.19
CA TYR A 10 -5.16 1.03 2.69
C TYR A 10 -5.56 2.14 1.73
N GLY A 11 -5.29 1.98 0.44
CA GLY A 11 -5.67 2.94 -0.58
C GLY A 11 -7.17 3.21 -0.57
N ARG A 12 -7.99 2.16 -0.49
CA ARG A 12 -9.45 2.29 -0.38
C ARG A 12 -9.87 3.06 0.86
N ALA A 13 -9.30 2.74 2.03
CA ALA A 13 -9.59 3.44 3.27
C ALA A 13 -9.26 4.94 3.19
N VAL A 14 -8.19 5.31 2.48
CA VAL A 14 -7.82 6.73 2.26
C VAL A 14 -8.76 7.41 1.28
N ILE A 15 -9.16 6.76 0.18
CA ILE A 15 -10.11 7.32 -0.80
C ILE A 15 -11.47 7.65 -0.17
N GLU A 16 -11.89 6.84 0.79
CA GLU A 16 -13.16 7.00 1.51
C GLU A 16 -13.13 8.17 2.53
N GLN A 17 -11.95 8.75 2.83
CA GLN A 17 -11.83 9.88 3.75
C GLN A 17 -12.19 11.22 3.07
N PRO A 18 -12.62 12.23 3.84
CA PRO A 18 -12.81 13.57 3.34
C PRO A 18 -11.57 14.07 2.59
N ARG A 19 -11.77 14.73 1.45
CA ARG A 19 -10.70 15.21 0.56
C ARG A 19 -9.75 14.10 0.06
N ARG A 20 -10.09 12.83 0.27
CA ARG A 20 -9.27 11.66 -0.08
C ARG A 20 -7.87 11.73 0.54
N ALA A 21 -7.79 12.24 1.74
CA ALA A 21 -6.54 12.45 2.46
C ALA A 21 -6.59 11.76 3.83
N ALA A 22 -5.44 11.28 4.26
CA ALA A 22 -5.20 10.75 5.60
C ALA A 22 -3.87 11.28 6.13
N PHE A 23 -3.59 10.99 7.39
CA PHE A 23 -2.36 11.43 8.03
C PHE A 23 -1.64 10.23 8.66
N GLN A 24 -0.36 10.11 8.37
CA GLN A 24 0.51 9.14 9.05
C GLN A 24 1.27 9.87 10.15
N ILE A 25 1.11 9.40 11.38
CA ILE A 25 1.71 10.04 12.55
C ILE A 25 2.74 9.10 13.17
N PHE A 26 3.90 9.65 13.44
CA PHE A 26 5.02 8.94 14.05
C PHE A 26 5.58 9.77 15.21
N ASP A 27 6.23 9.09 16.13
CA ASP A 27 7.04 9.73 17.15
C ASP A 27 8.51 9.33 17.02
N GLN A 28 9.36 9.83 17.89
CA GLN A 28 10.80 9.65 17.81
C GLN A 28 11.24 8.18 17.88
N GLN A 29 10.43 7.30 18.48
CA GLN A 29 10.76 5.87 18.63
C GLN A 29 10.98 5.17 17.28
N VAL A 30 10.30 5.59 16.22
CA VAL A 30 10.27 4.89 14.93
C VAL A 30 10.78 5.69 13.74
N LEU A 31 11.18 6.95 13.92
CA LEU A 31 11.65 7.80 12.80
C LEU A 31 12.84 7.21 12.06
N HIS A 32 13.72 6.50 12.74
CA HIS A 32 14.87 5.82 12.13
C HIS A 32 14.48 4.64 11.24
N LEU A 33 13.26 4.10 11.39
CA LEU A 33 12.71 3.01 10.58
C LEU A 33 12.03 3.49 9.30
N LEU A 34 11.75 4.80 9.19
CA LEU A 34 11.10 5.36 8.01
C LEU A 34 12.01 5.24 6.80
N ARG A 35 11.42 4.84 5.68
CA ARG A 35 12.11 4.65 4.40
C ARG A 35 12.51 6.00 3.81
N GLU A 36 13.34 5.97 2.76
CA GLU A 36 13.87 7.17 2.12
C GLU A 36 12.79 8.08 1.54
N GLU A 37 11.67 7.53 1.12
CA GLU A 37 10.53 8.28 0.58
C GLU A 37 9.96 9.31 1.57
N TYR A 38 10.13 9.11 2.87
CA TYR A 38 9.75 10.08 3.91
C TYR A 38 10.77 11.21 4.11
N ARG A 39 11.90 11.18 3.40
CA ARG A 39 13.01 12.13 3.52
C ARG A 39 13.24 12.97 2.28
N ILE A 40 12.44 12.78 1.24
CA ILE A 40 12.53 13.61 0.03
C ILE A 40 12.06 15.03 0.33
N ARG A 41 12.58 16.01 -0.44
CA ARG A 41 12.31 17.44 -0.23
C ARG A 41 10.83 17.79 -0.37
N GLU A 42 10.14 17.14 -1.27
CA GLU A 42 8.74 17.43 -1.65
C GLU A 42 7.72 16.79 -0.69
N VAL A 43 8.15 16.05 0.31
CA VAL A 43 7.22 15.41 1.24
C VAL A 43 6.48 16.43 2.09
N THR A 44 5.16 16.30 2.19
CA THR A 44 4.34 17.10 3.09
C THR A 44 4.53 16.62 4.52
N LYS A 45 5.32 17.36 5.29
CA LYS A 45 5.69 17.00 6.66
C LYS A 45 5.42 18.14 7.62
N ALA A 46 4.85 17.84 8.78
CA ALA A 46 4.78 18.74 9.94
C ALA A 46 5.42 18.07 11.16
N GLU A 47 6.02 18.87 12.01
CA GLU A 47 6.69 18.42 13.24
C GLU A 47 6.30 19.31 14.42
N ASP A 48 6.11 18.71 15.59
CA ASP A 48 5.86 19.43 16.84
C ASP A 48 6.27 18.60 18.06
N ALA A 49 6.58 19.28 19.14
CA ALA A 49 6.87 18.65 20.43
C ALA A 49 5.60 18.14 21.14
N THR A 50 4.41 18.58 20.70
CA THR A 50 3.11 18.21 21.28
C THR A 50 2.18 17.67 20.21
N LEU A 51 1.27 16.79 20.62
CA LEU A 51 0.23 16.26 19.73
C LEU A 51 -0.72 17.38 19.28
N GLU A 52 -1.07 18.29 20.18
CA GLU A 52 -1.93 19.43 19.91
C GLU A 52 -1.28 20.40 18.89
N GLY A 53 0.01 20.67 19.05
CA GLY A 53 0.77 21.49 18.11
C GLY A 53 0.85 20.86 16.72
N LEU A 54 1.11 19.55 16.67
CA LEU A 54 1.12 18.80 15.42
C LEU A 54 -0.24 18.82 14.74
N ALA A 55 -1.33 18.61 15.49
CA ALA A 55 -2.69 18.65 14.93
C ALA A 55 -3.02 20.00 14.30
N ARG A 56 -2.64 21.11 14.96
CA ARG A 56 -2.82 22.47 14.40
C ARG A 56 -2.05 22.67 13.08
N LYS A 57 -0.80 22.21 13.02
CA LYS A 57 0.04 22.30 11.81
C LYS A 57 -0.48 21.45 10.66
N LEU A 58 -1.15 20.36 10.96
CA LEU A 58 -1.79 19.47 9.98
C LEU A 58 -3.22 19.91 9.63
N GLU A 59 -3.74 20.97 10.27
CA GLU A 59 -5.09 21.50 10.07
C GLU A 59 -6.19 20.45 10.31
N ILE A 60 -6.03 19.62 11.34
CA ILE A 60 -6.99 18.59 11.76
C ILE A 60 -7.62 18.93 13.10
N ASP A 61 -8.76 18.32 13.41
CA ASP A 61 -9.45 18.49 14.69
C ASP A 61 -8.53 18.08 15.85
N VAL A 62 -8.10 19.05 16.64
CA VAL A 62 -7.13 18.86 17.73
C VAL A 62 -7.67 17.89 18.77
N ASP A 63 -8.91 18.13 19.23
CA ASP A 63 -9.49 17.33 20.32
C ASP A 63 -9.78 15.90 19.86
N GLY A 64 -10.31 15.74 18.66
CA GLY A 64 -10.54 14.43 18.04
C GLY A 64 -9.26 13.65 17.86
N PHE A 65 -8.21 14.30 17.35
CA PHE A 65 -6.89 13.69 17.18
C PHE A 65 -6.29 13.24 18.51
N VAL A 66 -6.24 14.11 19.50
CA VAL A 66 -5.66 13.77 20.81
C VAL A 66 -6.46 12.66 21.50
N ARG A 67 -7.80 12.69 21.43
CA ARG A 67 -8.63 11.56 21.94
C ARG A 67 -8.29 10.24 21.24
N THR A 68 -8.12 10.28 19.92
CA THR A 68 -7.77 9.08 19.14
C THR A 68 -6.42 8.51 19.53
N VAL A 69 -5.40 9.36 19.66
CA VAL A 69 -4.05 8.92 20.08
C VAL A 69 -4.08 8.36 21.50
N ARG A 70 -4.75 9.03 22.44
CA ARG A 70 -4.91 8.52 23.83
C ARG A 70 -5.63 7.19 23.87
N GLY A 71 -6.70 7.04 23.09
CA GLY A 71 -7.43 5.78 22.97
C GLY A 71 -6.57 4.66 22.38
N PHE A 72 -5.78 4.96 21.35
CA PHE A 72 -4.82 4.02 20.81
C PHE A 72 -3.76 3.63 21.84
N ASN A 73 -3.12 4.60 22.50
CA ASN A 73 -2.09 4.33 23.50
C ASN A 73 -2.60 3.43 24.64
N ALA A 74 -3.82 3.71 25.14
CA ALA A 74 -4.46 2.89 26.16
C ALA A 74 -4.79 1.46 25.71
N ALA A 75 -5.00 1.26 24.42
CA ALA A 75 -5.32 -0.04 23.83
C ALA A 75 -4.09 -0.92 23.56
N VAL A 76 -2.88 -0.34 23.53
CA VAL A 76 -1.63 -1.06 23.24
C VAL A 76 -1.38 -2.10 24.33
N GLN A 77 -1.14 -3.34 23.90
CA GLN A 77 -0.87 -4.44 24.82
C GLN A 77 0.61 -4.51 25.21
N PRO A 78 0.95 -5.02 26.39
CA PRO A 78 2.33 -5.29 26.79
C PRO A 78 3.03 -6.20 25.76
N GLY A 79 4.34 -6.04 25.62
CA GLY A 79 5.16 -6.86 24.71
C GLY A 79 6.39 -6.09 24.22
N THR A 80 7.35 -6.81 23.69
CA THR A 80 8.57 -6.24 23.13
C THR A 80 8.33 -5.90 21.66
N PHE A 81 8.57 -4.63 21.29
CA PHE A 81 8.52 -4.21 19.89
C PHE A 81 9.72 -4.77 19.12
N ASN A 82 9.44 -5.41 17.99
CA ASN A 82 10.49 -5.89 17.07
C ASN A 82 10.03 -5.69 15.60
N PRO A 83 10.56 -4.70 14.89
CA PRO A 83 10.15 -4.42 13.50
C PRO A 83 10.54 -5.52 12.51
N ALA A 84 11.49 -6.39 12.85
CA ALA A 84 11.99 -7.43 11.95
C ALA A 84 11.11 -8.67 11.88
N ILE A 85 10.23 -8.88 12.84
CA ILE A 85 9.35 -10.05 12.93
C ILE A 85 7.91 -9.63 13.22
N LYS A 86 6.96 -10.54 13.06
CA LYS A 86 5.59 -10.34 13.58
C LYS A 86 5.64 -10.54 15.10
N ASP A 87 5.76 -9.45 15.84
CA ASP A 87 6.05 -9.43 17.27
C ASP A 87 4.85 -9.74 18.18
N GLY A 88 3.64 -9.76 17.62
CA GLY A 88 2.41 -9.97 18.36
C GLY A 88 1.99 -8.81 19.27
N LYS A 89 2.76 -7.72 19.31
CA LYS A 89 2.44 -6.52 20.10
C LYS A 89 1.31 -5.76 19.42
N GLY A 90 0.09 -6.05 19.84
CA GLY A 90 -1.14 -5.55 19.22
C GLY A 90 -1.91 -4.56 20.11
N THR A 91 -3.15 -4.29 19.71
CA THR A 91 -4.12 -3.48 20.46
C THR A 91 -5.34 -4.31 20.83
N ARG A 92 -6.04 -3.92 21.91
CA ARG A 92 -7.30 -4.52 22.33
C ARG A 92 -8.34 -3.45 22.62
N GLY A 93 -9.60 -3.70 22.24
CA GLY A 93 -10.72 -2.81 22.56
C GLY A 93 -10.89 -1.61 21.65
N ILE A 94 -10.18 -1.55 20.52
CA ILE A 94 -10.35 -0.53 19.48
C ILE A 94 -10.58 -1.17 18.10
N ALA A 95 -11.20 -0.42 17.22
CA ALA A 95 -11.44 -0.79 15.84
C ALA A 95 -10.86 0.27 14.87
N PRO A 96 -10.13 -0.13 13.82
CA PRO A 96 -9.66 -1.50 13.55
C PRO A 96 -8.57 -1.93 14.55
N PRO A 97 -8.48 -3.23 14.87
CA PRO A 97 -7.44 -3.73 15.75
C PRO A 97 -6.09 -3.79 15.04
N LYS A 98 -5.00 -3.64 15.79
CA LYS A 98 -3.64 -3.85 15.33
C LYS A 98 -3.09 -5.15 15.93
N SER A 99 -2.46 -6.01 15.13
CA SER A 99 -2.02 -7.33 15.59
C SER A 99 -0.52 -7.42 15.87
N ASN A 100 0.27 -6.49 15.35
CA ASN A 100 1.72 -6.42 15.53
C ASN A 100 2.18 -4.96 15.56
N TRP A 101 3.36 -4.72 16.10
CA TRP A 101 4.08 -3.44 16.05
C TRP A 101 3.27 -2.25 16.62
N ALA A 102 2.44 -2.51 17.61
CA ALA A 102 1.72 -1.45 18.32
C ALA A 102 2.65 -0.77 19.34
N LEU A 103 3.05 0.45 19.03
CA LEU A 103 3.77 1.31 19.96
C LEU A 103 2.88 2.49 20.35
N PRO A 104 2.81 2.88 21.63
CA PRO A 104 2.16 4.11 22.00
C PRO A 104 2.94 5.30 21.44
N LEU A 105 2.21 6.33 21.04
CA LEU A 105 2.76 7.62 20.58
C LEU A 105 2.97 8.49 21.82
N GLU A 106 4.17 8.46 22.42
CA GLU A 106 4.47 9.11 23.70
C GLU A 106 5.88 9.70 23.79
N ALA A 107 6.71 9.52 22.74
CA ALA A 107 8.06 10.05 22.70
C ALA A 107 8.15 11.26 21.76
N PRO A 108 8.08 12.51 22.24
CA PRO A 108 8.30 13.68 21.39
C PRO A 108 9.74 13.68 20.82
N GLN A 109 9.98 14.13 19.58
CA GLN A 109 9.16 14.88 18.62
C GLN A 109 8.12 14.00 17.91
N TYR A 110 6.95 14.57 17.64
CA TYR A 110 5.93 13.96 16.80
C TYR A 110 6.05 14.49 15.37
N VAL A 111 5.87 13.60 14.42
CA VAL A 111 5.97 13.92 12.99
C VAL A 111 4.72 13.40 12.28
N GLY A 112 4.13 14.23 11.45
CA GLY A 112 2.95 13.92 10.67
C GLY A 112 3.18 14.15 9.18
N PHE A 113 2.68 13.21 8.36
CA PHE A 113 2.70 13.30 6.91
C PHE A 113 1.27 13.26 6.38
N ALA A 114 0.88 14.26 5.60
CA ALA A 114 -0.35 14.19 4.83
C ALA A 114 -0.14 13.26 3.64
N VAL A 115 -1.02 12.28 3.48
CA VAL A 115 -0.94 11.27 2.43
C VAL A 115 -2.24 11.14 1.67
N THR A 116 -2.14 10.80 0.40
CA THR A 116 -3.25 10.42 -0.46
C THR A 116 -2.91 9.13 -1.19
N THR A 117 -3.84 8.65 -2.02
CA THR A 117 -3.60 7.47 -2.83
C THR A 117 -2.94 7.81 -4.15
N GLY A 118 -2.04 6.94 -4.60
CA GLY A 118 -1.49 6.93 -5.94
C GLY A 118 -1.82 5.61 -6.65
N ILE A 119 -1.78 5.61 -7.97
CA ILE A 119 -1.90 4.41 -8.78
C ILE A 119 -0.50 3.95 -9.13
N THR A 120 -0.13 2.76 -8.67
CA THR A 120 1.17 2.14 -8.97
C THR A 120 1.02 0.88 -9.81
N PHE A 121 -0.22 0.38 -9.96
CA PHE A 121 -0.53 -0.87 -10.61
C PHE A 121 -2.00 -0.90 -11.05
N THR A 122 -2.28 -1.41 -12.23
CA THR A 122 -3.64 -1.55 -12.76
C THR A 122 -4.08 -3.02 -12.78
N PHE A 123 -5.38 -3.27 -12.62
CA PHE A 123 -5.97 -4.61 -12.76
C PHE A 123 -6.63 -4.81 -14.13
N GLY A 124 -7.06 -3.71 -14.73
CA GLY A 124 -7.59 -3.71 -16.10
C GLY A 124 -6.47 -3.71 -17.14
N GLY A 125 -6.81 -4.14 -18.36
CA GLY A 125 -5.86 -4.18 -19.48
C GLY A 125 -6.30 -5.16 -20.55
N LEU A 126 -5.38 -5.48 -21.46
CA LEU A 126 -5.60 -6.44 -22.52
C LEU A 126 -5.84 -7.84 -21.95
N LYS A 127 -6.86 -8.52 -22.45
CA LYS A 127 -7.08 -9.93 -22.13
C LYS A 127 -6.22 -10.80 -23.03
N ILE A 128 -5.60 -11.82 -22.46
CA ILE A 128 -4.73 -12.75 -23.17
C ILE A 128 -5.13 -14.20 -22.95
N THR A 129 -4.72 -15.08 -23.85
CA THR A 129 -4.76 -16.54 -23.67
C THR A 129 -3.64 -17.03 -22.76
N GLY A 130 -3.61 -18.33 -22.46
CA GLY A 130 -2.49 -18.97 -21.76
C GLY A 130 -1.16 -18.90 -22.50
N GLU A 131 -1.19 -18.71 -23.83
CA GLU A 131 -0.03 -18.50 -24.70
C GLU A 131 0.33 -17.02 -24.88
N ALA A 132 -0.24 -16.14 -24.04
CA ALA A 132 -0.03 -14.70 -24.07
C ALA A 132 -0.52 -13.98 -25.36
N GLN A 133 -1.38 -14.62 -26.14
CA GLN A 133 -1.97 -14.03 -27.32
C GLN A 133 -3.14 -13.13 -26.92
N VAL A 134 -3.20 -11.91 -27.45
CA VAL A 134 -4.29 -10.96 -27.17
C VAL A 134 -5.58 -11.47 -27.80
N VAL A 135 -6.70 -11.34 -27.09
CA VAL A 135 -8.04 -11.67 -27.61
C VAL A 135 -8.86 -10.43 -27.92
N ASP A 136 -9.72 -10.52 -28.93
CA ASP A 136 -10.67 -9.48 -29.28
C ASP A 136 -11.90 -9.46 -28.35
N CYS A 137 -12.85 -8.57 -28.61
CA CYS A 137 -14.09 -8.45 -27.83
C CYS A 137 -14.98 -9.71 -27.87
N GLU A 138 -14.81 -10.57 -28.87
CA GLU A 138 -15.51 -11.83 -29.02
C GLU A 138 -14.73 -13.03 -28.45
N GLN A 139 -13.65 -12.74 -27.73
CA GLN A 139 -12.76 -13.73 -27.09
C GLN A 139 -11.97 -14.59 -28.08
N ARG A 140 -11.78 -14.11 -29.32
CA ARG A 140 -10.96 -14.81 -30.33
C ARG A 140 -9.53 -14.28 -30.29
N PRO A 141 -8.53 -15.16 -30.35
CA PRO A 141 -7.14 -14.74 -30.42
C PRO A 141 -6.87 -13.91 -31.68
N ILE A 142 -6.19 -12.77 -31.51
CA ILE A 142 -5.76 -11.93 -32.63
C ILE A 142 -4.44 -12.49 -33.16
N PRO A 143 -4.39 -12.97 -34.41
CA PRO A 143 -3.18 -13.57 -34.98
C PRO A 143 -1.98 -12.61 -34.93
N GLY A 144 -0.83 -13.10 -34.45
CA GLY A 144 0.41 -12.33 -34.40
C GLY A 144 0.50 -11.27 -33.28
N LEU A 145 -0.55 -11.06 -32.48
CA LEU A 145 -0.55 -10.07 -31.41
C LEU A 145 -0.40 -10.74 -30.04
N PHE A 146 0.69 -10.43 -29.34
CA PHE A 146 1.01 -10.94 -28.00
C PHE A 146 1.19 -9.80 -27.03
N ALA A 147 0.88 -10.02 -25.75
CA ALA A 147 1.07 -9.04 -24.68
C ALA A 147 1.53 -9.67 -23.39
N ALA A 148 2.33 -8.92 -22.63
CA ALA A 148 2.77 -9.29 -21.27
C ALA A 148 3.05 -8.04 -20.45
N GLY A 149 3.14 -8.19 -19.14
CA GLY A 149 3.42 -7.10 -18.20
C GLY A 149 2.19 -6.34 -17.77
N GLU A 150 2.37 -5.11 -17.35
CA GLU A 150 1.33 -4.29 -16.73
C GLU A 150 0.11 -4.01 -17.62
N LEU A 151 0.32 -3.94 -18.95
CA LEU A 151 -0.80 -3.72 -19.88
C LEU A 151 -1.77 -4.91 -19.97
N VAL A 152 -1.43 -6.06 -19.41
CA VAL A 152 -2.31 -7.24 -19.35
C VAL A 152 -3.21 -7.16 -18.14
N GLY A 153 -4.52 -7.23 -18.35
CA GLY A 153 -5.54 -7.24 -17.30
C GLY A 153 -6.12 -8.62 -17.03
N GLY A 154 -6.96 -8.69 -16.00
CA GLY A 154 -7.75 -9.88 -15.67
C GLY A 154 -7.04 -10.94 -14.84
N LEU A 155 -5.77 -10.75 -14.48
CA LEU A 155 -5.05 -11.65 -13.57
C LEU A 155 -5.38 -11.39 -12.10
N PHE A 156 -5.71 -10.15 -11.76
CA PHE A 156 -6.07 -9.72 -10.42
C PHE A 156 -7.33 -8.87 -10.48
N TYR A 157 -8.07 -8.79 -9.36
CA TYR A 157 -9.29 -8.00 -9.32
C TYR A 157 -9.42 -7.13 -8.06
N HIS A 158 -9.61 -7.70 -6.88
CA HIS A 158 -9.77 -6.92 -5.65
C HIS A 158 -8.46 -6.68 -4.90
N ASN A 159 -7.49 -7.51 -5.14
CA ASN A 159 -6.20 -7.49 -4.46
C ASN A 159 -5.20 -8.37 -5.21
N TYR A 160 -3.93 -8.30 -4.83
CA TYR A 160 -2.85 -9.10 -5.42
C TYR A 160 -1.79 -9.43 -4.36
N PRO A 161 -1.09 -10.58 -4.46
CA PRO A 161 0.05 -10.89 -3.63
C PRO A 161 1.25 -9.99 -3.93
N GLY A 162 2.04 -9.64 -2.93
CA GLY A 162 3.29 -8.90 -3.14
C GLY A 162 4.21 -9.61 -4.14
N GLY A 163 4.75 -8.86 -5.10
CA GLY A 163 5.60 -9.40 -6.18
C GLY A 163 4.86 -10.04 -7.36
N ALA A 164 3.53 -10.22 -7.27
CA ALA A 164 2.76 -10.91 -8.30
C ALA A 164 2.78 -10.19 -9.67
N GLY A 165 2.77 -8.85 -9.69
CA GLY A 165 2.89 -8.08 -10.94
C GLY A 165 4.21 -8.34 -11.66
N LEU A 166 5.33 -8.33 -10.93
CA LEU A 166 6.65 -8.64 -11.49
C LEU A 166 6.71 -10.07 -12.03
N MET A 167 6.17 -11.04 -11.28
CA MET A 167 6.15 -12.42 -11.70
C MET A 167 5.24 -12.66 -12.91
N ALA A 168 4.07 -12.01 -12.97
CA ALA A 168 3.19 -12.07 -14.13
C ALA A 168 3.90 -11.54 -15.40
N GLY A 169 4.59 -10.40 -15.29
CA GLY A 169 5.39 -9.85 -16.39
C GLY A 169 6.50 -10.80 -16.84
N SER A 170 7.21 -11.43 -15.92
CA SER A 170 8.30 -12.38 -16.22
C SER A 170 7.78 -13.66 -16.88
N VAL A 171 6.73 -14.26 -16.34
CA VAL A 171 6.16 -15.52 -16.84
C VAL A 171 5.52 -15.31 -18.21
N PHE A 172 4.60 -14.34 -18.34
CA PHE A 172 3.93 -14.09 -19.62
C PHE A 172 4.84 -13.47 -20.66
N GLY A 173 5.86 -12.70 -20.26
CA GLY A 173 6.88 -12.19 -21.18
C GLY A 173 7.68 -13.33 -21.82
N ARG A 174 8.06 -14.35 -21.05
CA ARG A 174 8.72 -15.56 -21.57
C ARG A 174 7.79 -16.35 -22.51
N ILE A 175 6.51 -16.51 -22.15
CA ILE A 175 5.52 -17.22 -22.97
C ILE A 175 5.27 -16.45 -24.26
N ALA A 176 5.02 -15.14 -24.19
CA ALA A 176 4.80 -14.28 -25.36
C ALA A 176 5.97 -14.32 -26.34
N GLY A 177 7.20 -14.19 -25.82
CA GLY A 177 8.41 -14.26 -26.66
C GLY A 177 8.55 -15.57 -27.42
N ARG A 178 8.29 -16.70 -26.77
CA ARG A 178 8.31 -18.02 -27.41
C ARG A 178 7.21 -18.17 -28.45
N ALA A 179 5.98 -17.75 -28.12
CA ALA A 179 4.85 -17.87 -29.03
C ALA A 179 5.02 -16.96 -30.27
N ALA A 180 5.52 -15.73 -30.07
CA ALA A 180 5.82 -14.80 -31.16
C ALA A 180 6.90 -15.35 -32.10
N ALA A 181 8.00 -15.89 -31.57
CA ALA A 181 9.05 -16.51 -32.36
C ALA A 181 8.54 -17.72 -33.19
N ALA A 182 7.70 -18.56 -32.57
CA ALA A 182 7.09 -19.68 -33.27
C ALA A 182 6.09 -19.25 -34.34
N ALA A 183 5.38 -18.14 -34.17
CA ALA A 183 4.48 -17.59 -35.15
C ALA A 183 5.25 -16.99 -36.37
N ALA A 184 6.35 -16.27 -36.11
CA ALA A 184 7.19 -15.68 -37.16
C ALA A 184 7.93 -16.74 -37.99
N GLY A 185 8.29 -17.88 -37.44
CA GLY A 185 8.94 -18.97 -38.14
C GLY A 185 8.02 -19.84 -39.01
N ARG A 186 6.72 -19.58 -39.05
CA ARG A 186 5.70 -20.28 -39.86
C ARG A 186 5.21 -19.46 -41.08
N SER A 187 5.76 -18.29 -41.28
CA SER A 187 5.42 -17.39 -42.38
C SER A 187 6.37 -17.56 -43.60
#